data_9edd5454d79e7335eb342a78b2116ffd
#
_entry.id   9edd5454d79e7335eb342a78b2116ffd
#
_cell.length_a   1.000
_cell.length_b   1.000
_cell.length_c   1.000
_cell.angle_alpha   90.00
_cell.angle_beta   90.00
_cell.angle_gamma   90.00
#
_symmetry.space_group_name_H-M   'P 1'
#
loop_
_entity.id
_entity.type
_entity.pdbx_description
1 polymer ?
#
loop_
_entity_poly.entity_id
_entity_poly.type
_entity_poly.pdbx_seq_one_letter_code
_entity_poly.pdbx_strand_id
1 'polypeptide(L)'
;MGGIHMGCDTGLKPRKKIETSRIENVNYQKEEKTMSSTMVRREMPVFTMDAFDAKTGHFKTVSSEDYKGKWAVVCFYPADFTFVCPTEIAAMNAKYDEFQKLNTEILAVSVDSKFSHKRFVETEPLLKGLQLTIGADTNQEVSRAFGVLVEEEGVALRGRF
;
A
#
# COMPACT_ATOMS: atom_id res chain seq x y z
N MET A 1 73.73 -8.50 -3.71
CA MET A 1 72.54 -9.07 -3.10
C MET A 1 71.40 -8.10 -3.34
N GLY A 2 70.57 -8.38 -4.34
CA GLY A 2 69.52 -7.48 -4.78
C GLY A 2 68.21 -7.81 -4.07
N GLY A 3 67.60 -6.80 -3.45
CA GLY A 3 66.29 -6.88 -2.89
C GLY A 3 65.24 -6.43 -3.92
N ILE A 4 64.31 -7.32 -4.28
CA ILE A 4 63.19 -7.05 -5.19
C ILE A 4 62.06 -6.49 -4.34
N HIS A 5 61.77 -5.19 -4.48
CA HIS A 5 60.54 -4.60 -3.96
C HIS A 5 59.40 -4.84 -5.00
N MET A 6 58.45 -5.73 -4.66
CA MET A 6 57.19 -5.80 -5.35
C MET A 6 56.27 -4.70 -4.79
N GLY A 7 56.08 -3.63 -5.53
CA GLY A 7 55.02 -2.64 -5.29
C GLY A 7 53.69 -3.15 -5.86
N CYS A 8 52.69 -3.39 -5.02
CA CYS A 8 51.30 -3.57 -5.45
C CYS A 8 50.77 -2.20 -5.88
N ASP A 9 50.67 -2.03 -7.19
CA ASP A 9 50.00 -0.86 -7.76
C ASP A 9 48.49 -1.13 -7.79
N THR A 10 47.77 -0.63 -6.78
CA THR A 10 46.32 -0.69 -6.71
C THR A 10 45.78 0.45 -7.57
N GLY A 11 45.54 0.18 -8.85
CA GLY A 11 45.03 1.10 -9.87
C GLY A 11 43.65 1.71 -9.55
N LEU A 12 43.47 2.28 -8.37
CA LEU A 12 42.31 3.07 -7.96
C LEU A 12 42.43 4.49 -8.51
N LYS A 13 41.72 4.78 -9.57
CA LYS A 13 41.54 6.15 -10.07
C LYS A 13 40.94 7.03 -8.97
N PRO A 14 41.46 8.25 -8.75
CA PRO A 14 40.92 9.16 -7.75
C PRO A 14 39.45 9.51 -8.08
N ARG A 15 38.58 9.36 -7.11
CA ARG A 15 37.16 9.77 -7.22
C ARG A 15 37.13 11.26 -7.55
N LYS A 16 36.47 11.63 -8.65
CA LYS A 16 36.19 13.03 -8.97
C LYS A 16 35.50 13.67 -7.77
N LYS A 17 36.06 14.78 -7.28
CA LYS A 17 35.39 15.65 -6.30
C LYS A 17 34.07 16.11 -6.94
N ILE A 18 32.94 15.77 -6.32
CA ILE A 18 31.65 16.32 -6.68
C ILE A 18 31.67 17.76 -6.20
N GLU A 19 31.61 18.72 -7.13
CA GLU A 19 31.46 20.12 -6.83
C GLU A 19 30.13 20.36 -6.10
N THR A 20 30.20 20.70 -4.83
CA THR A 20 29.06 20.99 -3.95
C THR A 20 28.35 22.31 -4.26
N SER A 21 28.74 23.03 -5.32
CA SER A 21 28.19 24.34 -5.68
C SER A 21 26.97 24.33 -6.62
N ARG A 22 26.39 23.18 -6.93
CA ARG A 22 25.20 23.05 -7.79
C ARG A 22 23.96 22.46 -7.14
N ILE A 23 23.94 22.34 -5.80
CA ILE A 23 22.77 21.82 -5.07
C ILE A 23 21.86 22.96 -4.53
N GLU A 24 22.26 24.18 -4.71
CA GLU A 24 21.47 25.34 -4.26
C GLU A 24 20.58 25.87 -5.39
N ASN A 25 19.56 25.17 -5.77
CA ASN A 25 18.34 25.65 -6.42
C ASN A 25 17.50 24.52 -7.02
N VAL A 26 17.40 23.41 -6.33
CA VAL A 26 16.32 22.46 -6.60
C VAL A 26 15.09 23.00 -5.86
N ASN A 27 14.26 23.63 -6.62
CA ASN A 27 12.92 24.16 -6.35
C ASN A 27 12.25 23.59 -5.07
N TYR A 28 12.51 24.20 -3.94
CA TYR A 28 11.73 23.99 -2.68
C TYR A 28 10.26 24.38 -2.84
N GLN A 29 9.93 25.05 -3.92
CA GLN A 29 8.55 25.50 -4.21
C GLN A 29 7.66 24.43 -4.85
N LYS A 30 8.20 23.25 -5.21
CA LYS A 30 7.41 22.17 -5.81
C LYS A 30 6.94 21.14 -4.79
N GLU A 31 7.53 21.13 -3.60
CA GLU A 31 7.18 20.19 -2.52
C GLU A 31 6.05 20.68 -1.61
N GLU A 32 5.70 21.95 -1.61
CA GLU A 32 4.55 22.45 -0.83
C GLU A 32 3.17 22.03 -1.37
N LYS A 33 3.11 21.40 -2.54
CA LYS A 33 1.84 21.02 -3.18
C LYS A 33 1.43 19.57 -2.91
N THR A 34 2.22 18.82 -2.17
CA THR A 34 1.95 17.41 -1.83
C THR A 34 2.10 17.10 -0.34
N MET A 35 1.92 18.06 0.53
CA MET A 35 1.60 17.71 1.91
C MET A 35 0.18 17.14 1.90
N SER A 36 0.13 15.81 1.77
CA SER A 36 -1.06 15.01 2.02
C SER A 36 -1.67 15.49 3.32
N SER A 37 -2.75 16.25 3.19
CA SER A 37 -3.47 16.73 4.36
C SER A 37 -3.99 15.51 5.10
N THR A 38 -3.52 15.31 6.34
CA THR A 38 -3.96 14.20 7.19
C THR A 38 -5.47 13.99 7.11
N MET A 39 -5.90 12.73 7.06
CA MET A 39 -7.33 12.35 7.07
C MET A 39 -7.97 12.48 8.46
N VAL A 40 -7.17 12.77 9.50
CA VAL A 40 -7.68 12.91 10.87
C VAL A 40 -8.73 14.00 10.95
N ARG A 41 -9.90 13.67 11.50
CA ARG A 41 -11.07 14.55 11.66
C ARG A 41 -11.68 15.05 10.32
N ARG A 42 -11.49 14.30 9.25
CA ARG A 42 -12.16 14.55 7.97
C ARG A 42 -13.21 13.49 7.70
N GLU A 43 -14.17 13.86 6.89
CA GLU A 43 -15.13 12.90 6.36
C GLU A 43 -14.41 11.91 5.44
N MET A 44 -14.85 10.65 5.46
CA MET A 44 -14.35 9.62 4.55
C MET A 44 -14.63 10.03 3.11
N PRO A 45 -13.66 9.94 2.20
CA PRO A 45 -13.89 10.19 0.78
C PRO A 45 -15.02 9.34 0.23
N VAL A 46 -15.83 9.93 -0.64
CA VAL A 46 -16.86 9.18 -1.36
C VAL A 46 -16.17 8.30 -2.42
N PHE A 47 -16.47 7.02 -2.40
CA PHE A 47 -15.94 6.08 -3.38
C PHE A 47 -16.97 5.01 -3.76
N THR A 48 -16.73 4.40 -4.91
CA THR A 48 -17.39 3.17 -5.36
C THR A 48 -16.35 2.37 -6.13
N MET A 49 -16.21 1.07 -5.82
CA MET A 49 -15.27 0.19 -6.51
C MET A 49 -15.77 -1.25 -6.55
N ASP A 50 -15.27 -2.01 -7.49
CA ASP A 50 -15.41 -3.46 -7.50
C ASP A 50 -14.71 -4.09 -6.30
N ALA A 51 -15.17 -5.24 -5.85
CA ALA A 51 -14.58 -5.96 -4.73
C ALA A 51 -14.75 -7.47 -4.86
N PHE A 52 -13.90 -8.19 -4.15
CA PHE A 52 -14.06 -9.61 -3.86
C PHE A 52 -14.45 -9.80 -2.40
N ASP A 53 -15.56 -10.44 -2.16
CA ASP A 53 -16.01 -10.83 -0.82
C ASP A 53 -15.49 -12.24 -0.52
N ALA A 54 -14.44 -12.31 0.30
CA ALA A 54 -13.82 -13.60 0.59
C ALA A 54 -14.70 -14.52 1.43
N LYS A 55 -15.60 -13.97 2.25
CA LYS A 55 -16.55 -14.75 3.06
C LYS A 55 -17.56 -15.51 2.22
N THR A 56 -18.06 -14.89 1.15
CA THR A 56 -19.07 -15.49 0.27
C THR A 56 -18.47 -16.10 -0.98
N GLY A 57 -17.24 -15.75 -1.34
CA GLY A 57 -16.56 -16.16 -2.58
C GLY A 57 -17.08 -15.45 -3.83
N HIS A 58 -17.88 -14.38 -3.68
CA HIS A 58 -18.50 -13.67 -4.79
C HIS A 58 -17.89 -12.29 -5.02
N PHE A 59 -18.01 -11.82 -6.27
CA PHE A 59 -17.73 -10.43 -6.58
C PHE A 59 -18.92 -9.55 -6.21
N LYS A 60 -18.62 -8.35 -5.76
CA LYS A 60 -19.61 -7.31 -5.45
C LYS A 60 -19.05 -5.93 -5.76
N THR A 61 -19.88 -4.93 -5.70
CA THR A 61 -19.45 -3.52 -5.66
C THR A 61 -19.56 -3.05 -4.21
N VAL A 62 -18.62 -2.25 -3.77
CA VAL A 62 -18.64 -1.59 -2.45
C VAL A 62 -18.56 -0.08 -2.63
N SER A 63 -19.21 0.63 -1.75
CA SER A 63 -19.22 2.09 -1.74
C SER A 63 -19.06 2.64 -0.31
N SER A 64 -18.70 3.91 -0.20
CA SER A 64 -18.67 4.61 1.09
C SER A 64 -20.03 4.60 1.81
N GLU A 65 -21.14 4.52 1.06
CA GLU A 65 -22.50 4.46 1.61
C GLU A 65 -22.76 3.19 2.44
N ASP A 66 -22.10 2.07 2.10
CA ASP A 66 -22.28 0.77 2.78
C ASP A 66 -21.80 0.80 4.23
N TYR A 67 -21.01 1.79 4.59
CA TYR A 67 -20.43 1.96 5.92
C TYR A 67 -21.16 3.00 6.78
N LYS A 68 -22.21 3.66 6.27
CA LYS A 68 -22.99 4.61 7.05
C LYS A 68 -23.63 3.95 8.27
N GLY A 69 -23.48 4.60 9.44
CA GLY A 69 -23.99 4.08 10.71
C GLY A 69 -23.16 2.96 11.33
N LYS A 70 -21.98 2.66 10.77
CA LYS A 70 -21.00 1.70 11.28
C LYS A 70 -19.63 2.35 11.40
N TRP A 71 -18.74 1.70 12.13
CA TRP A 71 -17.32 1.98 12.01
C TRP A 71 -16.75 1.23 10.79
N ALA A 72 -15.84 1.87 10.10
CA ALA A 72 -15.10 1.25 8.99
C ALA A 72 -13.61 1.33 9.25
N VAL A 73 -12.91 0.24 9.03
CA VAL A 73 -11.44 0.22 8.99
C VAL A 73 -11.04 -0.05 7.54
N VAL A 74 -10.54 0.98 6.86
CA VAL A 74 -10.05 0.87 5.48
C VAL A 74 -8.54 0.68 5.50
N CYS A 75 -8.09 -0.48 5.03
CA CYS A 75 -6.69 -0.90 5.06
C CYS A 75 -6.12 -0.98 3.65
N PHE A 76 -5.27 -0.06 3.28
CA PHE A 76 -4.54 -0.10 2.01
C PHE A 76 -3.28 -0.94 2.12
N TYR A 77 -2.98 -1.70 1.06
CA TYR A 77 -1.76 -2.46 0.90
C TYR A 77 -1.26 -2.40 -0.56
N PRO A 78 0.06 -2.54 -0.81
CA PRO A 78 0.64 -2.31 -2.13
C PRO A 78 0.16 -3.23 -3.23
N ALA A 79 0.18 -4.55 -3.02
CA ALA A 79 -0.18 -5.51 -4.05
C ALA A 79 -0.45 -6.91 -3.50
N ASP A 80 -1.26 -7.68 -4.24
CA ASP A 80 -1.43 -9.12 -4.07
C ASP A 80 -0.11 -9.87 -4.30
N PHE A 81 -0.02 -11.12 -3.85
CA PHE A 81 1.12 -12.01 -4.06
C PHE A 81 2.48 -11.49 -3.59
N THR A 82 2.48 -10.61 -2.57
CA THR A 82 3.69 -10.14 -1.90
C THR A 82 3.91 -10.87 -0.56
N PHE A 83 5.06 -10.66 0.08
CA PHE A 83 5.40 -11.41 1.30
C PHE A 83 4.73 -10.87 2.57
N VAL A 84 4.57 -9.55 2.70
CA VAL A 84 4.07 -8.90 3.93
C VAL A 84 2.55 -8.74 3.90
N CYS A 85 1.95 -8.43 2.77
CA CYS A 85 0.53 -8.12 2.67
C CYS A 85 -0.38 -9.25 3.18
N PRO A 86 -0.15 -10.54 2.85
CA PRO A 86 -1.01 -11.60 3.37
C PRO A 86 -0.93 -11.76 4.89
N THR A 87 0.22 -11.49 5.52
CA THR A 87 0.34 -11.56 6.99
C THR A 87 -0.47 -10.47 7.68
N GLU A 88 -0.52 -9.26 7.11
CA GLU A 88 -1.32 -8.15 7.63
C GLU A 88 -2.81 -8.43 7.49
N ILE A 89 -3.25 -8.92 6.33
CA ILE A 89 -4.65 -9.30 6.06
C ILE A 89 -5.08 -10.44 6.99
N ALA A 90 -4.24 -11.47 7.16
CA ALA A 90 -4.50 -12.58 8.07
C ALA A 90 -4.61 -12.13 9.53
N ALA A 91 -3.76 -11.18 9.96
CA ALA A 91 -3.83 -10.63 11.31
C ALA A 91 -5.15 -9.87 11.58
N MET A 92 -5.64 -9.12 10.60
CA MET A 92 -6.95 -8.47 10.68
C MET A 92 -8.08 -9.50 10.71
N ASN A 93 -7.99 -10.53 9.87
CA ASN A 93 -8.97 -11.60 9.84
C ASN A 93 -9.06 -12.36 11.18
N ALA A 94 -7.93 -12.58 11.85
CA ALA A 94 -7.90 -13.23 13.17
C ALA A 94 -8.68 -12.44 14.23
N LYS A 95 -8.92 -11.15 14.01
CA LYS A 95 -9.70 -10.27 14.89
C LYS A 95 -11.08 -9.91 14.33
N TYR A 96 -11.49 -10.53 13.23
CA TYR A 96 -12.72 -10.19 12.53
C TYR A 96 -13.94 -10.17 13.45
N ASP A 97 -14.14 -11.21 14.25
CA ASP A 97 -15.29 -11.31 15.16
C ASP A 97 -15.30 -10.23 16.27
N GLU A 98 -14.09 -9.79 16.69
CA GLU A 98 -13.97 -8.71 17.66
C GLU A 98 -14.40 -7.37 17.04
N PHE A 99 -14.01 -7.11 15.80
CA PHE A 99 -14.46 -5.92 15.04
C PHE A 99 -15.97 -5.96 14.82
N GLN A 100 -16.54 -7.10 14.43
CA GLN A 100 -17.98 -7.23 14.23
C GLN A 100 -18.79 -6.94 15.51
N LYS A 101 -18.32 -7.36 16.69
CA LYS A 101 -18.95 -7.04 17.97
C LYS A 101 -18.97 -5.53 18.27
N LEU A 102 -18.06 -4.79 17.68
CA LEU A 102 -17.97 -3.33 17.77
C LEU A 102 -18.70 -2.60 16.63
N ASN A 103 -19.55 -3.30 15.88
CA ASN A 103 -20.21 -2.77 14.69
C ASN A 103 -19.23 -2.13 13.70
N THR A 104 -18.08 -2.80 13.50
CA THR A 104 -16.98 -2.32 12.66
C THR A 104 -16.77 -3.26 11.49
N GLU A 105 -16.78 -2.70 10.28
CA GLU A 105 -16.46 -3.42 9.04
C GLU A 105 -15.00 -3.19 8.66
N ILE A 106 -14.37 -4.19 8.05
CA ILE A 106 -12.99 -4.08 7.55
C ILE A 106 -13.02 -4.22 6.03
N LEU A 107 -12.42 -3.24 5.36
CA LEU A 107 -12.20 -3.24 3.92
C LEU A 107 -10.70 -3.18 3.65
N ALA A 108 -10.14 -4.25 3.08
CA ALA A 108 -8.78 -4.22 2.54
C ALA A 108 -8.84 -3.66 1.11
N VAL A 109 -7.85 -2.87 0.70
CA VAL A 109 -7.85 -2.22 -0.64
C VAL A 109 -6.45 -2.30 -1.23
N SER A 110 -6.37 -2.70 -2.50
CA SER A 110 -5.19 -2.49 -3.34
C SER A 110 -5.60 -2.09 -4.76
N VAL A 111 -4.63 -1.74 -5.57
CA VAL A 111 -4.85 -1.37 -6.98
C VAL A 111 -5.02 -2.58 -7.91
N ASP A 112 -4.92 -3.78 -7.36
CA ASP A 112 -5.15 -5.01 -8.11
C ASP A 112 -6.62 -5.20 -8.49
N SER A 113 -6.87 -6.08 -9.48
CA SER A 113 -8.21 -6.40 -9.92
C SER A 113 -8.94 -7.35 -8.97
N LYS A 114 -10.27 -7.32 -8.98
CA LYS A 114 -11.10 -8.28 -8.22
C LYS A 114 -10.78 -9.75 -8.55
N PHE A 115 -10.32 -10.02 -9.76
CA PHE A 115 -9.92 -11.36 -10.19
C PHE A 115 -8.58 -11.78 -9.56
N SER A 116 -7.64 -10.84 -9.45
CA SER A 116 -6.39 -11.03 -8.70
C SER A 116 -6.69 -11.35 -7.25
N HIS A 117 -7.51 -10.53 -6.59
CA HIS A 117 -7.91 -10.75 -5.19
C HIS A 117 -8.51 -12.12 -4.96
N LYS A 118 -9.42 -12.56 -5.84
CA LYS A 118 -9.99 -13.89 -5.76
C LYS A 118 -8.90 -14.95 -5.81
N ARG A 119 -8.01 -14.88 -6.81
CA ARG A 119 -6.94 -15.86 -6.97
C ARG A 119 -5.94 -15.82 -5.82
N PHE A 120 -5.61 -14.64 -5.34
CA PHE A 120 -4.76 -14.43 -4.18
C PHE A 120 -5.32 -15.13 -2.93
N VAL A 121 -6.58 -14.90 -2.60
CA VAL A 121 -7.25 -15.55 -1.45
C VAL A 121 -7.32 -17.06 -1.60
N GLU A 122 -7.58 -17.57 -2.81
CA GLU A 122 -7.68 -19.01 -3.08
C GLU A 122 -6.33 -19.75 -2.98
N THR A 123 -5.22 -19.05 -3.26
CA THR A 123 -3.91 -19.71 -3.38
C THR A 123 -2.96 -19.39 -2.24
N GLU A 124 -3.19 -18.31 -1.49
CA GLU A 124 -2.34 -17.93 -0.36
C GLU A 124 -2.77 -18.68 0.92
N PRO A 125 -1.94 -19.56 1.46
CA PRO A 125 -2.31 -20.38 2.63
C PRO A 125 -2.68 -19.58 3.86
N LEU A 126 -2.07 -18.39 4.05
CA LEU A 126 -2.36 -17.50 5.18
C LEU A 126 -3.76 -16.88 5.11
N LEU A 127 -4.37 -16.84 3.92
CA LEU A 127 -5.69 -16.26 3.71
C LEU A 127 -6.81 -17.29 3.70
N LYS A 128 -6.49 -18.54 4.03
CA LYS A 128 -7.51 -19.58 4.14
C LYS A 128 -8.55 -19.23 5.21
N GLY A 129 -9.82 -19.19 4.82
CA GLY A 129 -10.92 -18.81 5.72
C GLY A 129 -11.03 -17.29 5.94
N LEU A 130 -10.51 -16.50 5.02
CA LEU A 130 -10.65 -15.03 5.04
C LEU A 130 -12.14 -14.64 5.01
N GLN A 131 -12.52 -13.71 5.89
CA GLN A 131 -13.88 -13.19 6.01
C GLN A 131 -14.02 -11.74 5.54
N LEU A 132 -12.89 -11.13 5.16
CA LEU A 132 -12.85 -9.72 4.75
C LEU A 132 -13.30 -9.52 3.31
N THR A 133 -13.74 -8.31 3.02
CA THR A 133 -13.92 -7.82 1.65
C THR A 133 -12.61 -7.17 1.19
N ILE A 134 -12.21 -7.43 -0.06
CA ILE A 134 -11.04 -6.81 -0.68
C ILE A 134 -11.51 -5.95 -1.85
N GLY A 135 -11.31 -4.64 -1.75
CA GLY A 135 -11.64 -3.64 -2.76
C GLY A 135 -10.57 -3.54 -3.85
N ALA A 136 -11.01 -3.48 -5.09
CA ALA A 136 -10.19 -3.42 -6.29
C ALA A 136 -10.16 -2.00 -6.85
N ASP A 137 -9.19 -1.20 -6.42
CA ASP A 137 -9.01 0.19 -6.83
C ASP A 137 -8.17 0.30 -8.13
N THR A 138 -8.61 -0.40 -9.18
CA THR A 138 -7.85 -0.50 -10.45
C THR A 138 -7.67 0.82 -11.18
N ASN A 139 -8.51 1.80 -10.93
CA ASN A 139 -8.38 3.17 -11.45
C ASN A 139 -7.60 4.11 -10.51
N GLN A 140 -7.17 3.61 -9.34
CA GLN A 140 -6.35 4.33 -8.35
C GLN A 140 -7.02 5.57 -7.74
N GLU A 141 -8.30 5.76 -7.96
CA GLU A 141 -9.02 6.95 -7.49
C GLU A 141 -9.20 6.93 -5.97
N VAL A 142 -9.47 5.76 -5.39
CA VAL A 142 -9.66 5.62 -3.95
C VAL A 142 -8.34 5.79 -3.21
N SER A 143 -7.27 5.14 -3.66
CA SER A 143 -5.92 5.31 -3.10
C SER A 143 -5.45 6.76 -3.17
N ARG A 144 -5.75 7.46 -4.26
CA ARG A 144 -5.45 8.89 -4.43
C ARG A 144 -6.27 9.75 -3.46
N ALA A 145 -7.57 9.49 -3.33
CA ALA A 145 -8.46 10.23 -2.45
C ALA A 145 -8.08 10.10 -0.96
N PHE A 146 -7.56 8.93 -0.57
CA PHE A 146 -7.03 8.69 0.78
C PHE A 146 -5.58 9.16 0.96
N GLY A 147 -4.93 9.67 -0.11
CA GLY A 147 -3.56 10.20 -0.05
C GLY A 147 -2.47 9.14 0.14
N VAL A 148 -2.74 7.91 -0.26
CA VAL A 148 -1.79 6.79 -0.14
C VAL A 148 -1.25 6.30 -1.48
N LEU A 149 -1.66 6.88 -2.60
CA LEU A 149 -1.16 6.49 -3.92
C LEU A 149 0.27 7.01 -4.13
N VAL A 150 1.16 6.13 -4.58
CA VAL A 150 2.46 6.48 -5.14
C VAL A 150 2.29 6.60 -6.65
N GLU A 151 2.15 7.82 -7.14
CA GLU A 151 1.78 8.08 -8.57
C GLU A 151 2.79 7.49 -9.55
N GLU A 152 4.09 7.53 -9.23
CA GLU A 152 5.16 7.02 -10.10
C GLU A 152 5.17 5.49 -10.19
N GLU A 153 4.72 4.81 -9.16
CA GLU A 153 4.71 3.34 -9.08
C GLU A 153 3.33 2.75 -9.38
N GLY A 154 2.29 3.56 -9.30
CA GLY A 154 0.91 3.13 -9.49
C GLY A 154 0.40 2.15 -8.41
N VAL A 155 0.96 2.20 -7.20
CA VAL A 155 0.59 1.34 -6.08
C VAL A 155 0.19 2.15 -4.85
N ALA A 156 -0.57 1.55 -3.96
CA ALA A 156 -0.90 2.16 -2.69
C ALA A 156 0.20 1.91 -1.63
N LEU A 157 0.51 2.92 -0.85
CA LEU A 157 1.22 2.75 0.41
C LEU A 157 0.35 1.98 1.42
N ARG A 158 0.98 1.42 2.45
CA ARG A 158 0.25 0.90 3.60
C ARG A 158 -0.37 2.04 4.39
N GLY A 159 -1.68 2.03 4.51
CA GLY A 159 -2.46 3.00 5.26
C GLY A 159 -3.63 2.34 5.98
N ARG A 160 -3.96 2.84 7.16
CA ARG A 160 -5.14 2.41 7.91
C ARG A 160 -5.91 3.64 8.36
N PHE A 161 -7.19 3.67 8.02
CA PHE A 161 -8.09 4.79 8.24
C PHE A 161 -9.36 4.33 8.95
#